data_9fb342bf3805cc7a1099fa93977c4893
#
_entry.id   9fb342bf3805cc7a1099fa93977c4893
#
_cell.length_a   1.000
_cell.length_b   1.000
_cell.length_c   1.000
_cell.angle_alpha   90.00
_cell.angle_beta   90.00
_cell.angle_gamma   90.00
#
_symmetry.space_group_name_H-M   'P 1'
#
loop_
_entity.id
_entity.type
_entity.pdbx_description
1 polymer ?
#
loop_
_entity_poly.entity_id
_entity_poly.type
_entity_poly.pdbx_seq_one_letter_code
_entity_poly.pdbx_strand_id
1 'polypeptide(L)'
;MLLVALMMSVQVWSDNPERVKAKFDPKRFEAEMEQFITSQAALSPSEAASFFPVYREMQKKARVLFEEMRRCHMTDLSNQRACKQAIIKMDELDLELKEVQRTYHLKFMKVLSPAKVLKIIKAEEKFHRNAFKRMVQRRQNND
;
A
#
# COMPACT_ATOMS: atom_id res chain seq x y z
N MET A 1 25.82 55.68 -40.69
CA MET A 1 26.30 55.17 -39.40
C MET A 1 25.15 54.45 -38.71
N LEU A 2 25.15 53.11 -38.83
CA LEU A 2 24.09 52.27 -38.26
C LEU A 2 24.52 51.81 -36.87
N LEU A 3 23.79 52.20 -35.84
CA LEU A 3 23.87 51.66 -34.50
C LEU A 3 22.88 50.49 -34.39
N VAL A 4 23.40 49.26 -34.44
CA VAL A 4 22.63 48.05 -34.17
C VAL A 4 22.57 47.86 -32.68
N ALA A 5 21.41 48.15 -32.09
CA ALA A 5 21.12 47.83 -30.72
C ALA A 5 20.83 46.31 -30.57
N LEU A 6 21.79 45.61 -29.99
CA LEU A 6 21.65 44.18 -29.66
C LEU A 6 20.73 44.05 -28.43
N MET A 7 19.46 43.79 -28.66
CA MET A 7 18.52 43.36 -27.59
C MET A 7 18.86 41.93 -27.17
N MET A 8 19.62 41.80 -26.08
CA MET A 8 19.74 40.55 -25.37
C MET A 8 18.44 40.27 -24.63
N SER A 9 17.60 39.45 -25.21
CA SER A 9 16.47 38.87 -24.52
C SER A 9 16.98 37.87 -23.50
N VAL A 10 17.01 38.26 -22.25
CA VAL A 10 17.20 37.38 -21.12
C VAL A 10 15.95 36.51 -21.02
N GLN A 11 16.02 35.30 -21.57
CA GLN A 11 15.03 34.27 -21.27
C GLN A 11 15.23 33.87 -19.81
N VAL A 12 14.37 34.39 -18.95
CA VAL A 12 14.19 33.90 -17.58
C VAL A 12 13.61 32.48 -17.74
N TRP A 13 14.45 31.51 -17.61
CA TRP A 13 14.01 30.14 -17.36
C TRP A 13 13.33 30.16 -16.00
N SER A 14 12.03 30.26 -16.02
CA SER A 14 11.20 29.94 -14.87
C SER A 14 11.25 28.44 -14.70
N ASP A 15 12.29 27.93 -14.04
CA ASP A 15 12.27 26.62 -13.44
C ASP A 15 11.22 26.68 -12.34
N ASN A 16 10.01 26.28 -12.69
CA ASN A 16 9.01 25.89 -11.72
C ASN A 16 9.11 24.36 -11.56
N PRO A 17 9.87 23.85 -10.59
CA PRO A 17 9.76 22.47 -10.20
C PRO A 17 8.53 22.35 -9.29
N GLU A 18 7.34 22.41 -9.84
CA GLU A 18 6.25 21.69 -9.23
C GLU A 18 6.65 20.21 -9.26
N ARG A 19 7.48 19.83 -8.29
CA ARG A 19 7.61 18.43 -7.88
C ARG A 19 6.24 18.02 -7.41
N VAL A 20 5.43 17.58 -8.34
CA VAL A 20 4.23 16.80 -8.07
C VAL A 20 4.70 15.65 -7.18
N LYS A 21 4.53 15.81 -5.86
CA LYS A 21 4.68 14.68 -4.93
C LYS A 21 3.76 13.62 -5.49
N ALA A 22 4.32 12.56 -6.06
CA ALA A 22 3.54 11.50 -6.69
C ALA A 22 2.55 11.02 -5.63
N LYS A 23 1.29 11.42 -5.80
CA LYS A 23 0.21 11.09 -4.89
C LYS A 23 0.08 9.56 -4.90
N PHE A 24 0.00 8.97 -3.71
CA PHE A 24 -0.23 7.53 -3.59
C PHE A 24 -1.48 7.15 -4.38
N ASP A 25 -1.33 6.24 -5.34
CA ASP A 25 -2.42 5.69 -6.15
C ASP A 25 -2.75 4.27 -5.65
N PRO A 26 -3.89 4.11 -4.93
CA PRO A 26 -4.29 2.81 -4.40
C PRO A 26 -4.51 1.75 -5.49
N LYS A 27 -5.08 2.14 -6.64
CA LYS A 27 -5.35 1.20 -7.74
C LYS A 27 -4.07 0.68 -8.37
N ARG A 28 -3.10 1.56 -8.55
CA ARG A 28 -1.78 1.17 -9.05
C ARG A 28 -1.07 0.25 -8.06
N PHE A 29 -1.14 0.55 -6.77
CA PHE A 29 -0.56 -0.28 -5.72
C PHE A 29 -1.18 -1.69 -5.70
N GLU A 30 -2.51 -1.79 -5.81
CA GLU A 30 -3.21 -3.08 -5.90
C GLU A 30 -2.78 -3.87 -7.14
N ALA A 31 -2.70 -3.23 -8.30
CA ALA A 31 -2.27 -3.88 -9.54
C ALA A 31 -0.83 -4.38 -9.47
N GLU A 32 0.09 -3.59 -8.90
CA GLU A 32 1.48 -3.99 -8.67
C GLU A 32 1.59 -5.16 -7.70
N MET A 33 0.76 -5.20 -6.64
CA MET A 33 0.68 -6.30 -5.70
C MET A 33 0.19 -7.59 -6.38
N GLU A 34 -0.90 -7.53 -7.14
CA GLU A 34 -1.43 -8.69 -7.84
C GLU A 34 -0.45 -9.27 -8.86
N GLN A 35 0.24 -8.40 -9.59
CA GLN A 35 1.29 -8.80 -10.53
C GLN A 35 2.48 -9.46 -9.80
N PHE A 36 2.89 -8.89 -8.67
CA PHE A 36 3.96 -9.44 -7.86
C PHE A 36 3.60 -10.81 -7.29
N ILE A 37 2.39 -10.98 -6.74
CA ILE A 37 1.87 -12.26 -6.24
C ILE A 37 1.83 -13.29 -7.36
N THR A 38 1.28 -12.94 -8.53
CA THR A 38 1.20 -13.82 -9.70
C THR A 38 2.57 -14.37 -10.07
N SER A 39 3.58 -13.51 -10.12
CA SER A 39 4.96 -13.88 -10.43
C SER A 39 5.58 -14.76 -9.34
N GLN A 40 5.50 -14.36 -8.07
CA GLN A 40 6.17 -15.06 -6.97
C GLN A 40 5.55 -16.44 -6.67
N ALA A 41 4.23 -16.58 -6.82
CA ALA A 41 3.54 -17.84 -6.61
C ALA A 41 3.40 -18.68 -7.88
N ALA A 42 3.88 -18.18 -9.02
CA ALA A 42 3.76 -18.81 -10.33
C ALA A 42 2.31 -19.25 -10.63
N LEU A 43 1.38 -18.30 -10.50
CA LEU A 43 -0.04 -18.58 -10.77
C LEU A 43 -0.26 -18.70 -12.28
N SER A 44 -0.97 -19.75 -12.70
CA SER A 44 -1.49 -19.83 -14.06
C SER A 44 -2.61 -18.82 -14.30
N PRO A 45 -2.96 -18.47 -15.54
CA PRO A 45 -4.08 -17.58 -15.84
C PRO A 45 -5.39 -18.03 -15.20
N SER A 46 -5.71 -19.33 -15.21
CA SER A 46 -6.92 -19.88 -14.59
C SER A 46 -6.88 -19.81 -13.05
N GLU A 47 -5.73 -20.06 -12.45
CA GLU A 47 -5.55 -19.92 -11.00
C GLU A 47 -5.70 -18.46 -10.57
N ALA A 48 -5.10 -17.53 -11.28
CA ALA A 48 -5.23 -16.10 -11.03
C ALA A 48 -6.70 -15.63 -11.16
N ALA A 49 -7.41 -16.09 -12.18
CA ALA A 49 -8.82 -15.77 -12.41
C ALA A 49 -9.73 -16.26 -11.27
N SER A 50 -9.41 -17.39 -10.65
CA SER A 50 -10.16 -17.94 -9.52
C SER A 50 -9.76 -17.31 -8.18
N PHE A 51 -8.50 -16.96 -8.01
CA PHE A 51 -7.93 -16.48 -6.75
C PHE A 51 -8.20 -14.99 -6.51
N PHE A 52 -7.91 -14.11 -7.46
CA PHE A 52 -7.95 -12.66 -7.23
C PHE A 52 -9.33 -12.10 -6.86
N PRO A 53 -10.47 -12.59 -7.36
CA PRO A 53 -11.76 -12.13 -6.85
C PRO A 53 -11.92 -12.34 -5.35
N VAL A 54 -11.52 -13.51 -4.83
CA VAL A 54 -11.59 -13.83 -3.39
C VAL A 54 -10.55 -13.03 -2.60
N TYR A 55 -9.36 -12.83 -3.17
CA TYR A 55 -8.31 -12.01 -2.59
C TYR A 55 -8.75 -10.55 -2.40
N ARG A 56 -9.38 -9.95 -3.41
CA ARG A 56 -9.92 -8.57 -3.34
C ARG A 56 -11.01 -8.42 -2.28
N GLU A 57 -11.84 -9.44 -2.05
CA GLU A 57 -12.81 -9.43 -0.95
C GLU A 57 -12.12 -9.35 0.41
N MET A 58 -11.06 -10.15 0.61
CA MET A 58 -10.24 -10.10 1.83
C MET A 58 -9.63 -8.70 2.01
N GLN A 59 -9.01 -8.16 0.97
CA GLN A 59 -8.38 -6.84 1.01
C GLN A 59 -9.39 -5.72 1.34
N LYS A 60 -10.60 -5.81 0.80
CA LYS A 60 -11.67 -4.85 1.11
C LYS A 60 -12.05 -4.87 2.60
N LYS A 61 -12.19 -6.07 3.19
CA LYS A 61 -12.48 -6.21 4.62
C LYS A 61 -11.33 -5.73 5.49
N ALA A 62 -10.10 -6.13 5.15
CA ALA A 62 -8.91 -5.70 5.87
C ALA A 62 -8.75 -4.17 5.85
N ARG A 63 -9.07 -3.51 4.74
CA ARG A 63 -8.99 -2.05 4.61
C ARG A 63 -9.89 -1.33 5.60
N VAL A 64 -11.11 -1.81 5.82
CA VAL A 64 -12.03 -1.23 6.80
C VAL A 64 -11.41 -1.29 8.21
N LEU A 65 -10.84 -2.43 8.58
CA LEU A 65 -10.20 -2.61 9.89
C LEU A 65 -8.95 -1.72 10.04
N PHE A 66 -8.13 -1.61 9.00
CA PHE A 66 -6.96 -0.70 9.00
C PHE A 66 -7.36 0.78 9.14
N GLU A 67 -8.46 1.21 8.53
CA GLU A 67 -8.98 2.57 8.69
C GLU A 67 -9.42 2.84 10.14
N GLU A 68 -10.06 1.88 10.79
CA GLU A 68 -10.42 2.01 12.20
C GLU A 68 -9.18 2.02 13.11
N MET A 69 -8.19 1.16 12.87
CA MET A 69 -6.91 1.18 13.59
C MET A 69 -6.22 2.54 13.45
N ARG A 70 -6.19 3.08 12.23
CA ARG A 70 -5.61 4.41 11.98
C ARG A 70 -6.29 5.50 12.79
N ARG A 71 -7.61 5.47 12.93
CA ARG A 71 -8.36 6.43 13.79
C ARG A 71 -7.94 6.29 15.25
N CYS A 72 -7.75 5.08 15.76
CA CYS A 72 -7.27 4.85 17.12
C CYS A 72 -5.88 5.45 17.36
N HIS A 73 -4.98 5.39 16.36
CA HIS A 73 -3.65 6.02 16.44
C HIS A 73 -3.69 7.56 16.49
N MET A 74 -4.79 8.17 16.10
CA MET A 74 -5.00 9.63 16.16
C MET A 74 -5.64 10.10 17.47
N THR A 75 -5.76 9.24 18.47
CA THR A 75 -6.33 9.57 19.78
C THR A 75 -5.48 10.63 20.48
N ASP A 76 -6.14 11.61 21.12
CA ASP A 76 -5.49 12.64 21.94
C ASP A 76 -4.82 11.99 23.15
N LEU A 77 -3.48 12.06 23.19
CA LEU A 77 -2.67 11.45 24.24
C LEU A 77 -2.83 12.13 25.59
N SER A 78 -3.39 13.33 25.68
CA SER A 78 -3.71 14.01 26.93
C SER A 78 -4.94 13.40 27.63
N ASN A 79 -5.79 12.70 26.91
CA ASN A 79 -7.00 12.07 27.42
C ASN A 79 -6.74 10.59 27.77
N GLN A 80 -6.43 10.32 29.04
CA GLN A 80 -6.09 8.98 29.51
C GLN A 80 -7.20 7.94 29.30
N ARG A 81 -8.46 8.35 29.45
CA ARG A 81 -9.62 7.46 29.22
C ARG A 81 -9.74 7.09 27.74
N ALA A 82 -9.59 8.07 26.86
CA ALA A 82 -9.61 7.83 25.41
C ALA A 82 -8.44 6.94 24.97
N CYS A 83 -7.24 7.14 25.53
CA CYS A 83 -6.07 6.29 25.26
C CYS A 83 -6.33 4.84 25.66
N LYS A 84 -6.89 4.60 26.84
CA LYS A 84 -7.24 3.24 27.28
C LYS A 84 -8.23 2.58 26.32
N GLN A 85 -9.29 3.29 25.91
CA GLN A 85 -10.26 2.78 24.96
C GLN A 85 -9.65 2.49 23.58
N ALA A 86 -8.76 3.37 23.11
CA ALA A 86 -8.07 3.17 21.83
C ALA A 86 -7.19 1.92 21.84
N ILE A 87 -6.45 1.66 22.93
CA ILE A 87 -5.63 0.46 23.08
C ILE A 87 -6.48 -0.81 22.99
N ILE A 88 -7.58 -0.86 23.78
CA ILE A 88 -8.48 -2.01 23.79
C ILE A 88 -9.08 -2.22 22.39
N LYS A 89 -9.52 -1.14 21.74
CA LYS A 89 -10.09 -1.22 20.39
C LYS A 89 -9.09 -1.69 19.35
N MET A 90 -7.84 -1.26 19.44
CA MET A 90 -6.79 -1.73 18.52
C MET A 90 -6.53 -3.23 18.67
N ASP A 91 -6.48 -3.75 19.90
CA ASP A 91 -6.31 -5.18 20.17
C ASP A 91 -7.48 -6.00 19.59
N GLU A 92 -8.71 -5.52 19.74
CA GLU A 92 -9.91 -6.16 19.16
C GLU A 92 -9.84 -6.18 17.61
N LEU A 93 -9.44 -5.06 16.99
CA LEU A 93 -9.30 -4.95 15.54
C LEU A 93 -8.19 -5.87 15.00
N ASP A 94 -7.08 -6.02 15.72
CA ASP A 94 -6.01 -6.95 15.36
C ASP A 94 -6.49 -8.41 15.38
N LEU A 95 -7.28 -8.80 16.39
CA LEU A 95 -7.88 -10.12 16.46
C LEU A 95 -8.86 -10.35 15.30
N GLU A 96 -9.72 -9.37 15.00
CA GLU A 96 -10.66 -9.45 13.88
C GLU A 96 -9.93 -9.56 12.54
N LEU A 97 -8.85 -8.79 12.35
CA LEU A 97 -8.01 -8.88 11.14
C LEU A 97 -7.42 -10.28 10.97
N LYS A 98 -6.93 -10.89 12.06
CA LYS A 98 -6.41 -12.26 12.04
C LYS A 98 -7.48 -13.28 11.68
N GLU A 99 -8.71 -13.10 12.18
CA GLU A 99 -9.84 -13.97 11.84
C GLU A 99 -10.25 -13.83 10.36
N VAL A 100 -10.27 -12.61 9.83
CA VAL A 100 -10.48 -12.37 8.39
C VAL A 100 -9.40 -13.11 7.59
N GLN A 101 -8.13 -12.93 7.91
CA GLN A 101 -7.03 -13.61 7.22
C GLN A 101 -7.18 -15.14 7.27
N ARG A 102 -7.48 -15.71 8.43
CA ARG A 102 -7.69 -17.15 8.61
C ARG A 102 -8.82 -17.66 7.71
N THR A 103 -9.94 -16.97 7.73
CA THR A 103 -11.11 -17.32 6.91
C THR A 103 -10.78 -17.36 5.42
N TYR A 104 -10.08 -16.33 4.93
CA TYR A 104 -9.73 -16.23 3.52
C TYR A 104 -8.60 -17.16 3.11
N HIS A 105 -7.63 -17.45 3.96
CA HIS A 105 -6.62 -18.48 3.69
C HIS A 105 -7.26 -19.86 3.46
N LEU A 106 -8.29 -20.19 4.24
CA LEU A 106 -9.08 -21.41 4.01
C LEU A 106 -9.83 -21.37 2.67
N LYS A 107 -10.39 -20.24 2.29
CA LYS A 107 -11.03 -20.05 0.96
C LYS A 107 -10.00 -20.18 -0.17
N PHE A 108 -8.81 -19.61 -0.03
CA PHE A 108 -7.73 -19.72 -1.02
C PHE A 108 -7.32 -21.18 -1.24
N MET A 109 -7.23 -21.98 -0.19
CA MET A 109 -6.90 -23.41 -0.28
C MET A 109 -7.99 -24.26 -0.95
N LYS A 110 -9.18 -23.69 -1.22
CA LYS A 110 -10.19 -24.34 -2.06
C LYS A 110 -9.92 -24.19 -3.56
N VAL A 111 -9.17 -23.18 -3.96
CA VAL A 111 -8.89 -22.86 -5.37
C VAL A 111 -7.41 -23.03 -5.75
N LEU A 112 -6.52 -23.04 -4.77
CA LEU A 112 -5.08 -23.20 -4.94
C LEU A 112 -4.52 -24.28 -4.00
N SER A 113 -3.38 -24.86 -4.35
CA SER A 113 -2.67 -25.74 -3.43
C SER A 113 -2.17 -24.98 -2.19
N PRO A 114 -2.08 -25.65 -1.03
CA PRO A 114 -1.52 -25.02 0.18
C PRO A 114 -0.11 -24.43 -0.02
N ALA A 115 0.72 -25.06 -0.84
CA ALA A 115 2.05 -24.57 -1.16
C ALA A 115 1.99 -23.22 -1.90
N LYS A 116 1.06 -23.05 -2.84
CA LYS A 116 0.86 -21.76 -3.53
C LYS A 116 0.32 -20.69 -2.60
N VAL A 117 -0.63 -21.04 -1.74
CA VAL A 117 -1.15 -20.11 -0.71
C VAL A 117 -0.02 -19.63 0.20
N LEU A 118 0.86 -20.50 0.64
CA LEU A 118 2.02 -20.12 1.46
C LEU A 118 2.99 -19.21 0.70
N LYS A 119 3.21 -19.47 -0.59
CA LYS A 119 4.00 -18.56 -1.45
C LYS A 119 3.36 -17.17 -1.57
N ILE A 120 2.03 -17.10 -1.67
CA ILE A 120 1.29 -15.84 -1.72
C ILE A 120 1.49 -15.06 -0.42
N ILE A 121 1.32 -15.67 0.74
CA ILE A 121 1.53 -15.04 2.05
C ILE A 121 2.95 -14.45 2.13
N LYS A 122 3.97 -15.22 1.75
CA LYS A 122 5.36 -14.75 1.71
C LYS A 122 5.58 -13.62 0.69
N ALA A 123 4.88 -13.66 -0.44
CA ALA A 123 4.95 -12.61 -1.45
C ALA A 123 4.35 -11.30 -0.94
N GLU A 124 3.20 -11.32 -0.26
CA GLU A 124 2.61 -10.14 0.36
C GLU A 124 3.57 -9.50 1.37
N GLU A 125 4.13 -10.29 2.28
CA GLU A 125 5.10 -9.80 3.26
C GLU A 125 6.32 -9.16 2.60
N LYS A 126 6.86 -9.79 1.55
CA LYS A 126 8.00 -9.26 0.79
C LYS A 126 7.64 -7.96 0.08
N PHE A 127 6.47 -7.88 -0.52
CA PHE A 127 6.00 -6.68 -1.21
C PHE A 127 5.86 -5.49 -0.25
N HIS A 128 5.24 -5.70 0.91
CA HIS A 128 5.09 -4.67 1.94
C HIS A 128 6.44 -4.20 2.48
N ARG A 129 7.37 -5.11 2.76
CA ARG A 129 8.74 -4.73 3.17
C ARG A 129 9.45 -3.89 2.12
N ASN A 130 9.33 -4.26 0.84
CA ASN A 130 9.94 -3.51 -0.25
C ASN A 130 9.32 -2.14 -0.45
N ALA A 131 7.99 -2.03 -0.33
CA ALA A 131 7.29 -0.75 -0.39
C ALA A 131 7.72 0.18 0.74
N PHE A 132 7.85 -0.33 1.96
CA PHE A 132 8.33 0.42 3.11
C PHE A 132 9.77 0.92 2.92
N LYS A 133 10.69 0.06 2.48
CA LYS A 133 12.07 0.45 2.17
C LYS A 133 12.15 1.58 1.14
N ARG A 134 11.37 1.49 0.06
CA ARG A 134 11.31 2.54 -0.96
C ARG A 134 10.82 3.87 -0.40
N MET A 135 9.84 3.82 0.49
CA MET A 135 9.30 5.02 1.14
C MET A 135 10.35 5.69 2.04
N VAL A 136 11.10 4.92 2.84
CA VAL A 136 12.17 5.43 3.71
C VAL A 136 13.30 6.05 2.87
N GLN A 137 13.74 5.37 1.81
CA GLN A 137 14.79 5.89 0.92
C GLN A 137 14.39 7.21 0.24
N ARG A 138 13.12 7.34 -0.17
CA ARG A 138 12.63 8.59 -0.76
C ARG A 138 12.65 9.76 0.23
N ARG A 139 12.39 9.52 1.52
CA ARG A 139 12.48 10.55 2.56
C ARG A 139 13.93 11.00 2.75
N GLN A 140 14.88 10.07 2.85
CA GLN A 140 16.30 10.37 3.04
C GLN A 140 16.92 11.13 1.85
N ASN A 141 16.41 10.95 0.64
CA ASN A 141 16.91 11.66 -0.55
C ASN A 141 16.27 13.06 -0.74
N ASN A 142 15.30 13.43 0.09
CA ASN A 142 14.58 14.71 0.01
C ASN A 142 14.93 15.68 1.17
N ASP A 143 15.75 15.21 2.12
CA ASP A 143 16.36 16.00 3.22
C ASP A 143 17.80 16.39 2.83
#